data_23102644bb42feef5ccb579d9d51faad
#
_entry.id   23102644bb42feef5ccb579d9d51faad
#
_cell.length_a   1.000
_cell.length_b   1.000
_cell.length_c   1.000
_cell.angle_alpha   90.00
_cell.angle_beta   90.00
_cell.angle_gamma   90.00
#
_symmetry.space_group_name_H-M   'P 1'
#
loop_
_entity.id
_entity.type
_entity.pdbx_description
1 polymer ?
#
loop_
_entity_poly.entity_id
_entity_poly.type
_entity_poly.pdbx_seq_one_letter_code
_entity_poly.pdbx_strand_id
1 'polypeptide(L)'
;NSKILNLISIFAFLLGVLAITFFYNFSSNLKNFYLELKNNYSADDKYLAVITKNGLWIKDNIDGKINIINALKIENEYLIDTFITQFNENYEVIKNIQSSKIDISKNEWTAYDVKVYKNNLSNQMEELKFFSNFNYQKIQSLFSNLSSLSILELIELRNNYKSLNYSLVEVDLQLHKIISYPIYLALMTILSAIVMFNIKRYSSTTLKISIGLFLSVIIYYINNFFYVMGKTEKLSIFISIWFPLIILLTVNLIMVKRINEK
;
A
#
# COMPACT_ATOMS: atom_id res chain seq x y z
N ASN A 1 -14.57 18.65 33.99
CA ASN A 1 -14.64 17.63 32.92
C ASN A 1 -13.57 17.83 31.83
N SER A 2 -13.26 19.07 31.45
CA SER A 2 -12.24 19.38 30.42
C SER A 2 -10.84 18.87 30.77
N LYS A 3 -10.39 19.00 32.02
CA LYS A 3 -9.06 18.52 32.46
C LYS A 3 -8.94 16.99 32.32
N ILE A 4 -10.01 16.26 32.61
CA ILE A 4 -10.03 14.79 32.49
C ILE A 4 -9.97 14.39 31.00
N LEU A 5 -10.74 15.06 30.13
CA LEU A 5 -10.71 14.83 28.69
C LEU A 5 -9.32 15.06 28.09
N ASN A 6 -8.66 16.17 28.48
CA ASN A 6 -7.30 16.47 28.02
C ASN A 6 -6.29 15.40 28.49
N LEU A 7 -6.39 14.95 29.75
CA LEU A 7 -5.48 13.93 30.28
C LEU A 7 -5.66 12.59 29.53
N ILE A 8 -6.90 12.17 29.30
CA ILE A 8 -7.23 10.95 28.55
C ILE A 8 -6.73 11.07 27.10
N SER A 9 -6.90 12.25 26.47
CA SER A 9 -6.43 12.50 25.10
C SER A 9 -4.91 12.41 24.98
N ILE A 10 -4.17 13.02 25.92
CA ILE A 10 -2.70 12.95 25.94
C ILE A 10 -2.25 11.50 26.12
N PHE A 11 -2.87 10.76 27.03
CA PHE A 11 -2.55 9.35 27.24
C PHE A 11 -2.84 8.51 25.98
N ALA A 12 -3.97 8.73 25.32
CA ALA A 12 -4.32 8.06 24.06
C ALA A 12 -3.33 8.40 22.93
N PHE A 13 -2.89 9.66 22.84
CA PHE A 13 -1.87 10.08 21.89
C PHE A 13 -0.54 9.35 22.12
N LEU A 14 -0.08 9.29 23.38
CA LEU A 14 1.14 8.58 23.76
C LEU A 14 1.05 7.08 23.44
N LEU A 15 -0.10 6.45 23.71
CA LEU A 15 -0.36 5.07 23.30
C LEU A 15 -0.32 4.91 21.78
N GLY A 16 -0.84 5.87 21.03
CA GLY A 16 -0.78 5.87 19.57
C GLY A 16 0.66 5.95 19.04
N VAL A 17 1.51 6.79 19.65
CA VAL A 17 2.94 6.87 19.30
C VAL A 17 3.62 5.54 19.62
N LEU A 18 3.35 4.96 20.80
CA LEU A 18 3.89 3.66 21.18
C LEU A 18 3.43 2.54 20.23
N ALA A 19 2.17 2.60 19.77
CA ALA A 19 1.65 1.65 18.80
C ALA A 19 2.40 1.72 17.46
N ILE A 20 2.75 2.92 16.98
CA ILE A 20 3.53 3.07 15.74
C ILE A 20 4.97 2.57 15.92
N THR A 21 5.62 2.95 17.02
CA THR A 21 7.04 2.64 17.19
C THR A 21 7.31 1.16 17.45
N PHE A 22 6.44 0.50 18.21
CA PHE A 22 6.62 -0.91 18.60
C PHE A 22 5.67 -1.85 17.83
N PHE A 23 4.37 -1.65 17.97
CA PHE A 23 3.40 -2.63 17.45
C PHE A 23 3.32 -2.64 15.93
N TYR A 24 3.49 -1.50 15.25
CA TYR A 24 3.46 -1.47 13.81
C TYR A 24 4.63 -2.26 13.22
N ASN A 25 5.87 -2.00 13.68
CA ASN A 25 7.04 -2.71 13.19
C ASN A 25 6.99 -4.22 13.53
N PHE A 26 6.52 -4.57 14.74
CA PHE A 26 6.32 -5.97 15.11
C PHE A 26 5.28 -6.66 14.24
N SER A 27 4.14 -6.01 14.00
CA SER A 27 3.07 -6.54 13.15
C SER A 27 3.51 -6.67 11.68
N SER A 28 4.29 -5.71 11.16
CA SER A 28 4.82 -5.80 9.79
C SER A 28 5.77 -6.98 9.63
N ASN A 29 6.67 -7.21 10.59
CA ASN A 29 7.58 -8.34 10.58
C ASN A 29 6.84 -9.69 10.65
N LEU A 30 5.81 -9.81 11.51
CA LEU A 30 4.97 -11.01 11.58
C LEU A 30 4.24 -11.26 10.27
N LYS A 31 3.72 -10.20 9.64
CA LYS A 31 3.04 -10.30 8.36
C LYS A 31 4.01 -10.69 7.24
N ASN A 32 5.22 -10.16 7.24
CA ASN A 32 6.26 -10.55 6.30
C ASN A 32 6.61 -12.04 6.45
N PHE A 33 6.85 -12.48 7.68
CA PHE A 33 7.09 -13.89 8.00
C PHE A 33 5.94 -14.81 7.55
N TYR A 34 4.68 -14.38 7.77
CA TYR A 34 3.51 -15.10 7.26
C TYR A 34 3.52 -15.21 5.73
N LEU A 35 3.88 -14.14 5.01
CA LEU A 35 3.95 -14.16 3.55
C LEU A 35 5.08 -15.06 3.04
N GLU A 36 6.23 -15.09 3.71
CA GLU A 36 7.33 -16.01 3.41
C GLU A 36 6.90 -17.47 3.60
N LEU A 37 6.27 -17.78 4.73
CA LEU A 37 5.72 -19.12 4.97
C LEU A 37 4.68 -19.50 3.91
N LYS A 38 3.74 -18.59 3.63
CA LYS A 38 2.74 -18.82 2.61
C LYS A 38 3.37 -19.09 1.25
N ASN A 39 4.39 -18.35 0.85
CA ASN A 39 5.11 -18.55 -0.42
C ASN A 39 5.81 -19.91 -0.45
N ASN A 40 6.41 -20.35 0.66
CA ASN A 40 7.12 -21.63 0.75
C ASN A 40 6.18 -22.86 0.67
N TYR A 41 4.92 -22.70 1.10
CA TYR A 41 3.92 -23.79 1.10
C TYR A 41 2.87 -23.65 0.00
N SER A 42 2.84 -22.54 -0.71
CA SER A 42 1.93 -22.32 -1.84
C SER A 42 2.57 -22.83 -3.11
N ALA A 43 1.83 -23.61 -3.89
CA ALA A 43 2.27 -24.09 -5.21
C ALA A 43 2.51 -22.95 -6.24
N ASP A 44 2.36 -21.69 -5.82
CA ASP A 44 2.52 -20.46 -6.62
C ASP A 44 3.95 -19.88 -6.58
N ASP A 45 4.97 -20.67 -6.23
CA ASP A 45 6.41 -20.29 -6.28
C ASP A 45 6.90 -19.86 -7.68
N LYS A 46 6.00 -19.82 -8.64
CA LYS A 46 6.31 -19.53 -10.04
C LYS A 46 6.54 -18.05 -10.32
N TYR A 47 6.11 -17.15 -9.44
CA TYR A 47 6.02 -15.72 -9.76
C TYR A 47 6.59 -14.86 -8.64
N LEU A 48 7.65 -14.15 -8.95
CA LEU A 48 8.27 -13.15 -8.09
C LEU A 48 8.42 -11.83 -8.85
N ALA A 49 8.07 -10.73 -8.22
CA ALA A 49 8.37 -9.40 -8.74
C ALA A 49 8.93 -8.54 -7.60
N VAL A 50 10.03 -7.84 -7.86
CA VAL A 50 10.73 -6.99 -6.90
C VAL A 50 11.11 -5.69 -7.56
N ILE A 51 10.91 -4.57 -6.87
CA ILE A 51 11.43 -3.27 -7.28
C ILE A 51 12.72 -2.99 -6.49
N THR A 52 13.78 -2.70 -7.23
CA THR A 52 15.09 -2.33 -6.70
C THR A 52 15.51 -0.96 -7.25
N LYS A 53 16.65 -0.45 -6.79
CA LYS A 53 17.27 0.77 -7.36
C LYS A 53 17.60 0.64 -8.87
N ASN A 54 17.71 -0.59 -9.37
CA ASN A 54 18.07 -0.91 -10.76
C ASN A 54 16.85 -1.28 -11.61
N GLY A 55 15.64 -1.00 -11.15
CA GLY A 55 14.39 -1.26 -11.86
C GLY A 55 13.54 -2.36 -11.29
N LEU A 56 12.56 -2.76 -12.08
CA LEU A 56 11.62 -3.85 -11.81
C LEU A 56 12.23 -5.17 -12.26
N TRP A 57 12.17 -6.17 -11.40
CA TRP A 57 12.56 -7.54 -11.71
C TRP A 57 11.35 -8.45 -11.56
N ILE A 58 11.08 -9.25 -12.59
CA ILE A 58 9.99 -10.24 -12.58
C ILE A 58 10.58 -11.59 -12.95
N LYS A 59 10.27 -12.63 -12.15
CA LYS A 59 10.45 -14.03 -12.51
C LYS A 59 9.12 -14.59 -12.97
N ASP A 60 9.03 -15.00 -14.22
CA ASP A 60 7.86 -15.60 -14.83
C ASP A 60 8.18 -16.99 -15.35
N ASN A 61 7.34 -17.99 -15.06
CA ASN A 61 7.51 -19.34 -15.55
C ASN A 61 6.35 -19.70 -16.49
N ILE A 62 6.68 -19.93 -17.76
CA ILE A 62 5.71 -20.20 -18.82
C ILE A 62 6.16 -21.44 -19.58
N ASP A 63 5.32 -22.46 -19.62
CA ASP A 63 5.57 -23.70 -20.36
C ASP A 63 6.95 -24.35 -20.04
N GLY A 64 7.33 -24.38 -18.75
CA GLY A 64 8.61 -24.93 -18.31
C GLY A 64 9.83 -24.03 -18.60
N LYS A 65 9.64 -22.82 -19.16
CA LYS A 65 10.70 -21.85 -19.38
C LYS A 65 10.65 -20.76 -18.34
N ILE A 66 11.79 -20.46 -17.76
CA ILE A 66 11.94 -19.40 -16.75
C ILE A 66 12.37 -18.11 -17.47
N ASN A 67 11.55 -17.08 -17.37
CA ASN A 67 11.84 -15.76 -17.88
C ASN A 67 12.23 -14.85 -16.71
N ILE A 68 13.43 -14.29 -16.72
CA ILE A 68 13.85 -13.22 -15.82
C ILE A 68 13.75 -11.91 -16.61
N ILE A 69 12.82 -11.07 -16.20
CA ILE A 69 12.49 -9.82 -16.86
C ILE A 69 13.00 -8.69 -15.98
N ASN A 70 13.84 -7.84 -16.54
CA ASN A 70 14.28 -6.60 -15.93
C ASN A 70 13.78 -5.42 -16.77
N ALA A 71 13.06 -4.48 -16.16
CA ALA A 71 12.63 -3.25 -16.79
C ALA A 71 13.16 -2.06 -16.00
N LEU A 72 13.63 -1.02 -16.68
CA LEU A 72 14.13 0.19 -16.02
C LEU A 72 13.01 0.89 -15.26
N LYS A 73 11.82 0.99 -15.84
CA LYS A 73 10.64 1.62 -15.22
C LYS A 73 9.35 1.12 -15.86
N ILE A 74 8.22 1.44 -15.18
CA ILE A 74 6.87 1.31 -15.73
C ILE A 74 6.36 2.72 -16.03
N GLU A 75 5.83 2.93 -17.21
CA GLU A 75 5.09 4.14 -17.59
C GLU A 75 3.71 3.76 -18.09
N ASN A 76 2.67 4.14 -17.35
CA ASN A 76 1.30 3.70 -17.58
C ASN A 76 1.23 2.16 -17.61
N GLU A 77 0.82 1.56 -18.74
CA GLU A 77 0.72 0.12 -18.95
C GLU A 77 1.91 -0.45 -19.75
N TYR A 78 3.07 0.23 -19.72
CA TYR A 78 4.26 -0.16 -20.48
C TYR A 78 5.47 -0.37 -19.58
N LEU A 79 6.23 -1.44 -19.84
CA LEU A 79 7.60 -1.60 -19.36
C LEU A 79 8.54 -0.88 -20.32
N ILE A 80 9.47 -0.09 -19.80
CA ILE A 80 10.41 0.69 -20.56
C ILE A 80 11.84 0.15 -20.35
N ASP A 81 12.63 0.12 -21.43
CA ASP A 81 14.01 -0.40 -21.45
C ASP A 81 14.10 -1.76 -20.77
N THR A 82 13.43 -2.72 -21.41
CA THR A 82 13.24 -4.05 -20.84
C THR A 82 14.26 -5.04 -21.42
N PHE A 83 14.85 -5.83 -20.51
CA PHE A 83 15.72 -6.95 -20.84
C PHE A 83 15.13 -8.24 -20.27
N ILE A 84 14.94 -9.25 -21.12
CA ILE A 84 14.38 -10.54 -20.74
C ILE A 84 15.39 -11.62 -21.03
N THR A 85 15.79 -12.38 -20.00
CA THR A 85 16.59 -13.60 -20.19
C THR A 85 15.68 -14.80 -20.00
N GLN A 86 15.58 -15.62 -21.01
CA GLN A 86 14.82 -16.88 -20.99
C GLN A 86 15.75 -18.06 -20.75
N PHE A 87 15.41 -18.87 -19.74
CA PHE A 87 16.14 -20.09 -19.36
C PHE A 87 15.26 -21.33 -19.61
N ASN A 88 15.91 -22.48 -19.78
CA ASN A 88 15.27 -23.78 -19.69
C ASN A 88 15.13 -24.21 -18.22
N GLU A 89 14.56 -25.41 -17.98
CA GLU A 89 14.39 -25.98 -16.64
C GLU A 89 15.73 -26.22 -15.91
N ASN A 90 16.82 -26.37 -16.63
CA ASN A 90 18.17 -26.56 -16.10
C ASN A 90 18.92 -25.24 -15.86
N TYR A 91 18.22 -24.07 -15.94
CA TYR A 91 18.80 -22.74 -15.84
C TYR A 91 19.86 -22.40 -16.90
N GLU A 92 19.83 -23.04 -18.08
CA GLU A 92 20.67 -22.67 -19.21
C GLU A 92 19.95 -21.58 -20.04
N VAL A 93 20.70 -20.59 -20.50
CA VAL A 93 20.16 -19.47 -21.29
C VAL A 93 19.75 -19.95 -22.68
N ILE A 94 18.46 -19.80 -23.02
CA ILE A 94 17.93 -20.12 -24.36
C ILE A 94 18.08 -18.91 -25.29
N LYS A 95 17.71 -17.72 -24.82
CA LYS A 95 17.78 -16.46 -25.57
C LYS A 95 17.68 -15.25 -24.63
N ASN A 96 18.16 -14.12 -25.11
CA ASN A 96 17.94 -12.83 -24.51
C ASN A 96 17.09 -11.96 -25.44
N ILE A 97 16.18 -11.19 -24.88
CA ILE A 97 15.30 -10.27 -25.59
C ILE A 97 15.50 -8.89 -24.98
N GLN A 98 15.82 -7.91 -25.80
CA GLN A 98 15.87 -6.51 -25.41
C GLN A 98 14.79 -5.75 -26.17
N SER A 99 14.06 -4.87 -25.48
CA SER A 99 13.00 -4.07 -26.07
C SER A 99 13.00 -2.68 -25.45
N SER A 100 12.76 -1.67 -26.26
CA SER A 100 12.61 -0.29 -25.79
C SER A 100 11.32 -0.11 -24.99
N LYS A 101 10.24 -0.84 -25.37
CA LYS A 101 8.91 -0.69 -24.78
C LYS A 101 8.11 -1.97 -24.91
N ILE A 102 7.46 -2.42 -23.84
CA ILE A 102 6.58 -3.60 -23.84
C ILE A 102 5.21 -3.21 -23.27
N ASP A 103 4.15 -3.43 -24.04
CA ASP A 103 2.76 -3.30 -23.57
C ASP A 103 2.41 -4.48 -22.66
N ILE A 104 2.00 -4.18 -21.44
CA ILE A 104 1.63 -5.14 -20.39
C ILE A 104 0.17 -5.01 -19.95
N SER A 105 -0.66 -4.30 -20.70
CA SER A 105 -2.09 -4.09 -20.40
C SER A 105 -2.85 -5.41 -20.27
N LYS A 106 -2.44 -6.43 -21.05
CA LYS A 106 -3.00 -7.79 -21.07
C LYS A 106 -1.94 -8.83 -20.76
N ASN A 107 -2.35 -10.08 -20.62
CA ASN A 107 -1.44 -11.21 -20.46
C ASN A 107 -0.67 -11.57 -21.76
N GLU A 108 -1.16 -11.16 -22.92
CA GLU A 108 -0.41 -11.19 -24.18
C GLU A 108 0.37 -9.88 -24.30
N TRP A 109 1.68 -9.95 -24.06
CA TRP A 109 2.57 -8.82 -24.13
C TRP A 109 3.01 -8.54 -25.54
N THR A 110 3.06 -7.27 -25.91
CA THR A 110 3.61 -6.82 -27.22
C THR A 110 4.84 -5.98 -26.97
N ALA A 111 6.01 -6.52 -27.35
CA ALA A 111 7.27 -5.82 -27.27
C ALA A 111 7.56 -5.09 -28.59
N TYR A 112 8.05 -3.86 -28.52
CA TYR A 112 8.38 -2.99 -29.65
C TYR A 112 9.90 -2.78 -29.73
N ASP A 113 10.43 -2.58 -30.92
CA ASP A 113 11.86 -2.39 -31.20
C ASP A 113 12.73 -3.50 -30.59
N VAL A 114 12.41 -4.73 -30.94
CA VAL A 114 12.94 -5.91 -30.27
C VAL A 114 14.24 -6.36 -30.90
N LYS A 115 15.25 -6.62 -30.07
CA LYS A 115 16.50 -7.35 -30.43
C LYS A 115 16.51 -8.67 -29.68
N VAL A 116 16.54 -9.77 -30.44
CA VAL A 116 16.62 -11.12 -29.91
C VAL A 116 18.03 -11.67 -30.15
N TYR A 117 18.70 -12.05 -29.06
CA TYR A 117 20.03 -12.66 -29.08
C TYR A 117 19.91 -14.16 -28.81
N LYS A 118 20.32 -14.98 -29.75
CA LYS A 118 20.33 -16.45 -29.64
C LYS A 118 21.58 -17.01 -30.34
N ASN A 119 22.37 -17.87 -29.67
CA ASN A 119 23.54 -18.53 -30.22
C ASN A 119 24.52 -17.57 -30.93
N ASN A 120 24.84 -16.43 -30.31
CA ASN A 120 25.68 -15.36 -30.85
C ASN A 120 25.15 -14.65 -32.12
N LEU A 121 23.91 -14.93 -32.50
CA LEU A 121 23.19 -14.22 -33.57
C LEU A 121 22.23 -13.22 -32.97
N SER A 122 22.10 -12.04 -33.58
CA SER A 122 21.13 -11.03 -33.22
C SER A 122 20.15 -10.83 -34.37
N ASN A 123 18.84 -10.94 -34.04
CA ASN A 123 17.77 -10.61 -34.98
C ASN A 123 17.00 -9.39 -34.44
N GLN A 124 16.78 -8.41 -35.29
CA GLN A 124 15.94 -7.24 -34.95
C GLN A 124 14.58 -7.40 -35.57
N MET A 125 13.53 -7.06 -34.81
CA MET A 125 12.12 -7.13 -35.18
C MET A 125 11.40 -5.87 -34.72
N GLU A 126 10.42 -5.40 -35.48
CA GLU A 126 9.60 -4.24 -35.07
C GLU A 126 8.71 -4.59 -33.89
N GLU A 127 8.09 -5.78 -33.92
CA GLU A 127 7.19 -6.27 -32.86
C GLU A 127 7.43 -7.75 -32.57
N LEU A 128 7.29 -8.11 -31.28
CA LEU A 128 7.29 -9.49 -30.80
C LEU A 128 6.16 -9.68 -29.80
N LYS A 129 5.26 -10.62 -30.06
CA LYS A 129 4.20 -10.99 -29.12
C LYS A 129 4.56 -12.26 -28.37
N PHE A 130 4.30 -12.27 -27.07
CA PHE A 130 4.48 -13.45 -26.24
C PHE A 130 3.56 -13.38 -25.03
N PHE A 131 3.22 -14.54 -24.48
CA PHE A 131 2.36 -14.65 -23.32
C PHE A 131 3.18 -14.44 -22.04
N SER A 132 2.56 -13.78 -21.04
CA SER A 132 3.05 -13.65 -19.67
C SER A 132 1.94 -13.96 -18.68
N ASN A 133 2.29 -14.55 -17.53
CA ASN A 133 1.34 -14.71 -16.43
C ASN A 133 1.06 -13.41 -15.69
N PHE A 134 1.77 -12.33 -16.05
CA PHE A 134 1.60 -11.00 -15.51
C PHE A 134 0.89 -10.09 -16.49
N ASN A 135 0.07 -9.20 -15.96
CA ASN A 135 -0.43 -8.01 -16.60
C ASN A 135 -0.19 -6.81 -15.66
N TYR A 136 -0.48 -5.60 -16.12
CA TYR A 136 -0.28 -4.37 -15.35
C TYR A 136 -0.93 -4.44 -13.96
N GLN A 137 -2.18 -4.91 -13.86
CA GLN A 137 -2.90 -5.02 -12.59
C GLN A 137 -2.25 -6.02 -11.63
N LYS A 138 -1.81 -7.17 -12.14
CA LYS A 138 -1.14 -8.20 -11.32
C LYS A 138 0.21 -7.71 -10.83
N ILE A 139 0.99 -7.04 -11.66
CA ILE A 139 2.26 -6.41 -11.26
C ILE A 139 1.99 -5.38 -10.15
N GLN A 140 1.03 -4.47 -10.34
CA GLN A 140 0.65 -3.51 -9.29
C GLN A 140 0.24 -4.18 -7.98
N SER A 141 -0.50 -5.29 -8.04
CA SER A 141 -0.97 -6.00 -6.84
C SER A 141 0.17 -6.61 -6.02
N LEU A 142 1.27 -7.01 -6.66
CA LEU A 142 2.44 -7.58 -5.97
C LEU A 142 3.16 -6.54 -5.11
N PHE A 143 3.09 -5.26 -5.50
CA PHE A 143 3.69 -4.15 -4.74
C PHE A 143 2.74 -3.54 -3.71
N SER A 144 1.44 -3.89 -3.73
CA SER A 144 0.41 -3.29 -2.87
C SER A 144 0.44 -3.75 -1.41
N ASN A 145 1.33 -4.66 -1.01
CA ASN A 145 1.36 -5.18 0.36
C ASN A 145 2.19 -4.30 1.30
N LEU A 146 2.02 -2.97 1.17
CA LEU A 146 2.76 -1.95 1.94
C LEU A 146 2.62 -2.11 3.46
N SER A 147 1.56 -2.79 3.92
CA SER A 147 1.34 -3.02 5.35
C SER A 147 2.21 -4.14 5.95
N SER A 148 2.96 -4.89 5.13
CA SER A 148 3.98 -5.84 5.60
C SER A 148 5.37 -5.20 5.72
N LEU A 149 5.54 -3.96 5.27
CA LEU A 149 6.79 -3.23 5.37
C LEU A 149 6.86 -2.42 6.66
N SER A 150 8.02 -2.40 7.29
CA SER A 150 8.32 -1.50 8.39
C SER A 150 8.36 -0.04 7.91
N ILE A 151 8.37 0.92 8.83
CA ILE A 151 8.41 2.35 8.46
C ILE A 151 9.69 2.68 7.69
N LEU A 152 10.82 2.09 8.06
CA LEU A 152 12.10 2.31 7.39
C LEU A 152 12.09 1.75 5.97
N GLU A 153 11.57 0.55 5.79
CA GLU A 153 11.40 -0.07 4.46
C GLU A 153 10.44 0.71 3.57
N LEU A 154 9.36 1.29 4.14
CA LEU A 154 8.46 2.18 3.40
C LEU A 154 9.17 3.44 2.92
N ILE A 155 10.03 4.05 3.75
CA ILE A 155 10.83 5.23 3.37
C ILE A 155 11.83 4.86 2.28
N GLU A 156 12.50 3.72 2.41
CA GLU A 156 13.42 3.22 1.37
C GLU A 156 12.69 2.94 0.07
N LEU A 157 11.53 2.25 0.12
CA LEU A 157 10.69 1.98 -1.04
C LEU A 157 10.25 3.28 -1.72
N ARG A 158 9.85 4.30 -0.95
CA ARG A 158 9.51 5.63 -1.45
C ARG A 158 10.67 6.26 -2.24
N ASN A 159 11.87 6.17 -1.70
CA ASN A 159 13.07 6.73 -2.35
C ASN A 159 13.40 5.96 -3.65
N ASN A 160 13.27 4.64 -3.62
CA ASN A 160 13.46 3.80 -4.80
C ASN A 160 12.40 4.11 -5.89
N TYR A 161 11.12 4.26 -5.51
CA TYR A 161 10.06 4.65 -6.44
C TYR A 161 10.34 6.02 -7.07
N LYS A 162 10.78 6.99 -6.24
CA LYS A 162 11.12 8.34 -6.72
C LYS A 162 12.27 8.32 -7.73
N SER A 163 13.33 7.54 -7.48
CA SER A 163 14.49 7.45 -8.39
C SER A 163 14.13 6.79 -9.73
N LEU A 164 13.12 5.93 -9.76
CA LEU A 164 12.66 5.18 -10.93
C LEU A 164 11.45 5.83 -11.62
N ASN A 165 11.02 7.01 -11.15
CA ASN A 165 9.83 7.71 -11.64
C ASN A 165 8.52 6.92 -11.52
N TYR A 166 8.40 6.05 -10.49
CA TYR A 166 7.16 5.35 -10.16
C TYR A 166 6.19 6.25 -9.39
N SER A 167 4.89 5.90 -9.42
CA SER A 167 3.88 6.56 -8.61
C SER A 167 4.16 6.39 -7.12
N LEU A 168 4.24 7.50 -6.39
CA LEU A 168 4.45 7.53 -4.94
C LEU A 168 3.15 7.47 -4.14
N VAL A 169 2.00 7.53 -4.81
CA VAL A 169 0.69 7.76 -4.19
C VAL A 169 0.38 6.74 -3.09
N GLU A 170 0.54 5.44 -3.37
CA GLU A 170 0.21 4.41 -2.39
C GLU A 170 1.16 4.42 -1.18
N VAL A 171 2.46 4.63 -1.42
CA VAL A 171 3.46 4.67 -0.36
C VAL A 171 3.27 5.90 0.52
N ASP A 172 3.04 7.06 -0.10
CA ASP A 172 2.80 8.31 0.63
C ASP A 172 1.49 8.26 1.41
N LEU A 173 0.41 7.70 0.85
CA LEU A 173 -0.84 7.46 1.58
C LEU A 173 -0.61 6.59 2.82
N GLN A 174 0.15 5.50 2.68
CA GLN A 174 0.45 4.62 3.81
C GLN A 174 1.28 5.33 4.89
N LEU A 175 2.30 6.10 4.50
CA LEU A 175 3.11 6.88 5.43
C LEU A 175 2.27 7.94 6.17
N HIS A 176 1.46 8.72 5.46
CA HIS A 176 0.56 9.71 6.07
C HIS A 176 -0.46 9.05 7.01
N LYS A 177 -1.00 7.87 6.64
CA LYS A 177 -1.90 7.10 7.49
C LYS A 177 -1.24 6.67 8.80
N ILE A 178 0.01 6.21 8.75
CA ILE A 178 0.77 5.83 9.95
C ILE A 178 1.01 7.06 10.83
N ILE A 179 1.51 8.16 10.26
CA ILE A 179 1.82 9.39 11.01
C ILE A 179 0.55 9.99 11.64
N SER A 180 -0.58 9.91 10.97
CA SER A 180 -1.86 10.46 11.48
C SER A 180 -2.52 9.60 12.57
N TYR A 181 -2.10 8.35 12.72
CA TYR A 181 -2.74 7.39 13.63
C TYR A 181 -2.81 7.82 15.11
N PRO A 182 -1.76 8.41 15.74
CA PRO A 182 -1.84 8.88 17.13
C PRO A 182 -2.89 9.96 17.32
N ILE A 183 -2.99 10.87 16.35
CA ILE A 183 -3.99 11.95 16.37
C ILE A 183 -5.39 11.37 16.23
N TYR A 184 -5.57 10.43 15.31
CA TYR A 184 -6.83 9.71 15.13
C TYR A 184 -7.26 9.01 16.42
N LEU A 185 -6.34 8.28 17.08
CA LEU A 185 -6.62 7.58 18.33
C LEU A 185 -7.04 8.55 19.45
N ALA A 186 -6.34 9.66 19.60
CA ALA A 186 -6.66 10.71 20.58
C ALA A 186 -8.06 11.30 20.32
N LEU A 187 -8.38 11.64 19.06
CA LEU A 187 -9.68 12.20 18.69
C LEU A 187 -10.84 11.21 18.90
N MET A 188 -10.64 9.94 18.56
CA MET A 188 -11.63 8.89 18.81
C MET A 188 -11.87 8.66 20.30
N THR A 189 -10.82 8.75 21.11
CA THR A 189 -10.93 8.62 22.56
C THR A 189 -11.68 9.78 23.18
N ILE A 190 -11.44 11.02 22.71
CA ILE A 190 -12.22 12.18 23.11
C ILE A 190 -13.70 11.99 22.77
N LEU A 191 -14.01 11.59 21.53
CA LEU A 191 -15.38 11.33 21.09
C LEU A 191 -16.08 10.30 21.96
N SER A 192 -15.42 9.19 22.26
CA SER A 192 -15.94 8.13 23.12
C SER A 192 -16.24 8.65 24.54
N ALA A 193 -15.32 9.43 25.10
CA ALA A 193 -15.52 10.04 26.41
C ALA A 193 -16.70 11.02 26.41
N ILE A 194 -16.83 11.85 25.36
CA ILE A 194 -17.96 12.76 25.19
C ILE A 194 -19.30 12.02 25.15
N VAL A 195 -19.37 10.94 24.39
CA VAL A 195 -20.58 10.08 24.30
C VAL A 195 -20.95 9.52 25.70
N MET A 196 -19.93 9.05 26.44
CA MET A 196 -20.16 8.51 27.79
C MET A 196 -20.64 9.58 28.79
N PHE A 197 -20.13 10.82 28.71
CA PHE A 197 -20.51 11.91 29.62
C PHE A 197 -21.86 12.57 29.25
N ASN A 198 -22.20 12.66 27.96
CA ASN A 198 -23.32 13.44 27.48
C ASN A 198 -24.66 12.66 27.52
N ILE A 199 -24.62 11.34 27.52
CA ILE A 199 -25.84 10.52 27.61
C ILE A 199 -26.34 10.54 29.06
N LYS A 200 -27.62 10.85 29.23
CA LYS A 200 -28.26 11.00 30.55
C LYS A 200 -27.86 9.89 31.51
N ARG A 201 -27.68 10.28 32.79
CA ARG A 201 -27.21 9.40 33.89
C ARG A 201 -28.05 8.13 34.06
N TYR A 202 -29.33 8.18 33.65
CA TYR A 202 -30.29 7.07 33.76
C TYR A 202 -30.42 6.20 32.50
N SER A 203 -29.65 6.47 31.43
CA SER A 203 -29.68 5.60 30.25
C SER A 203 -28.83 4.35 30.50
N SER A 204 -29.28 3.21 29.93
CA SER A 204 -28.53 1.94 30.06
C SER A 204 -27.12 2.04 29.49
N THR A 205 -26.16 1.39 30.12
CA THR A 205 -24.77 1.29 29.65
C THR A 205 -24.73 0.71 28.24
N THR A 206 -25.59 -0.25 27.93
CA THR A 206 -25.72 -0.87 26.60
C THR A 206 -26.03 0.16 25.51
N LEU A 207 -26.96 1.12 25.78
CA LEU A 207 -27.28 2.17 24.82
C LEU A 207 -26.09 3.09 24.54
N LYS A 208 -25.28 3.43 25.55
CA LYS A 208 -24.07 4.23 25.40
C LYS A 208 -23.03 3.52 24.49
N ILE A 209 -22.82 2.23 24.74
CA ILE A 209 -21.92 1.40 23.94
C ILE A 209 -22.42 1.31 22.49
N SER A 210 -23.73 1.07 22.30
CA SER A 210 -24.32 0.97 20.94
C SER A 210 -24.15 2.27 20.14
N ILE A 211 -24.37 3.43 20.77
CA ILE A 211 -24.14 4.74 20.10
C ILE A 211 -22.66 4.93 19.76
N GLY A 212 -21.76 4.58 20.67
CA GLY A 212 -20.31 4.65 20.42
C GLY A 212 -19.89 3.77 19.27
N LEU A 213 -20.37 2.53 19.19
CA LEU A 213 -20.10 1.61 18.09
C LEU A 213 -20.66 2.15 16.76
N PHE A 214 -21.90 2.64 16.76
CA PHE A 214 -22.50 3.21 15.55
C PHE A 214 -21.71 4.40 15.00
N LEU A 215 -21.30 5.33 15.87
CA LEU A 215 -20.46 6.46 15.49
C LEU A 215 -19.08 6.01 14.96
N SER A 216 -18.47 4.99 15.56
CA SER A 216 -17.18 4.47 15.11
C SER A 216 -17.25 3.88 13.70
N VAL A 217 -18.36 3.19 13.37
CA VAL A 217 -18.61 2.66 12.03
C VAL A 217 -18.76 3.79 11.00
N ILE A 218 -19.53 4.84 11.33
CA ILE A 218 -19.67 6.01 10.44
C ILE A 218 -18.30 6.64 10.16
N ILE A 219 -17.52 6.89 11.20
CA ILE A 219 -16.19 7.50 11.06
C ILE A 219 -15.24 6.61 10.24
N TYR A 220 -15.31 5.30 10.46
CA TYR A 220 -14.54 4.34 9.65
C TYR A 220 -14.88 4.46 8.16
N TYR A 221 -16.16 4.49 7.80
CA TYR A 221 -16.57 4.61 6.40
C TYR A 221 -16.18 5.96 5.78
N ILE A 222 -16.28 7.07 6.55
CA ILE A 222 -15.81 8.38 6.11
C ILE A 222 -14.29 8.32 5.82
N ASN A 223 -13.49 7.83 6.75
CA ASN A 223 -12.05 7.70 6.55
C ASN A 223 -11.71 6.83 5.34
N ASN A 224 -12.40 5.68 5.19
CA ASN A 224 -12.18 4.77 4.08
C ASN A 224 -12.55 5.40 2.73
N PHE A 225 -13.64 6.15 2.67
CA PHE A 225 -14.05 6.88 1.47
C PHE A 225 -12.96 7.87 1.01
N PHE A 226 -12.46 8.71 1.92
CA PHE A 226 -11.41 9.66 1.61
C PHE A 226 -10.09 8.95 1.22
N TYR A 227 -9.75 7.86 1.90
CA TYR A 227 -8.58 7.05 1.57
C TYR A 227 -8.66 6.49 0.13
N VAL A 228 -9.81 5.93 -0.26
CA VAL A 228 -10.03 5.41 -1.62
C VAL A 228 -9.96 6.55 -2.65
N MET A 229 -10.49 7.73 -2.36
CA MET A 229 -10.37 8.90 -3.23
C MET A 229 -8.92 9.35 -3.42
N GLY A 230 -8.09 9.25 -2.38
CA GLY A 230 -6.65 9.48 -2.49
C GLY A 230 -5.94 8.42 -3.32
N LYS A 231 -6.26 7.14 -3.09
CA LYS A 231 -5.68 6.02 -3.84
C LYS A 231 -5.99 6.10 -5.34
N THR A 232 -7.17 6.58 -5.70
CA THR A 232 -7.59 6.81 -7.10
C THR A 232 -7.17 8.18 -7.66
N GLU A 233 -6.30 8.91 -6.96
CA GLU A 233 -5.77 10.22 -7.35
C GLU A 233 -6.83 11.32 -7.58
N LYS A 234 -8.08 11.09 -7.16
CA LYS A 234 -9.17 12.07 -7.24
C LYS A 234 -9.04 13.20 -6.21
N LEU A 235 -8.32 12.93 -5.12
CA LEU A 235 -7.98 13.90 -4.07
C LEU A 235 -6.48 13.86 -3.80
N SER A 236 -5.91 14.99 -3.38
CA SER A 236 -4.52 15.00 -2.94
C SER A 236 -4.34 14.13 -1.70
N ILE A 237 -3.16 13.52 -1.55
CA ILE A 237 -2.80 12.63 -0.44
C ILE A 237 -3.06 13.30 0.91
N PHE A 238 -2.68 14.58 1.03
CA PHE A 238 -2.88 15.34 2.24
C PHE A 238 -4.37 15.46 2.61
N ILE A 239 -5.22 15.88 1.68
CA ILE A 239 -6.67 16.00 1.91
C ILE A 239 -7.26 14.63 2.27
N SER A 240 -6.84 13.58 1.58
CA SER A 240 -7.39 12.22 1.79
C SER A 240 -7.17 11.67 3.20
N ILE A 241 -6.11 12.07 3.88
CA ILE A 241 -5.80 11.57 5.22
C ILE A 241 -6.17 12.59 6.31
N TRP A 242 -5.88 13.88 6.09
CA TRP A 242 -6.01 14.88 7.15
C TRP A 242 -7.39 15.53 7.23
N PHE A 243 -8.13 15.62 6.13
CA PHE A 243 -9.45 16.25 6.12
C PHE A 243 -10.48 15.51 7.01
N PRO A 244 -10.59 14.16 6.99
CA PRO A 244 -11.45 13.44 7.92
C PRO A 244 -11.09 13.70 9.39
N LEU A 245 -9.80 13.85 9.71
CA LEU A 245 -9.35 14.17 11.06
C LEU A 245 -9.75 15.58 11.50
N ILE A 246 -9.69 16.55 10.57
CA ILE A 246 -10.14 17.92 10.82
C ILE A 246 -11.67 17.93 11.09
N ILE A 247 -12.45 17.17 10.33
CA ILE A 247 -13.88 17.01 10.59
C ILE A 247 -14.10 16.44 12.00
N LEU A 248 -13.41 15.38 12.36
CA LEU A 248 -13.53 14.74 13.66
C LEU A 248 -13.11 15.69 14.80
N LEU A 249 -12.05 16.47 14.60
CA LEU A 249 -11.59 17.49 15.54
C LEU A 249 -12.67 18.57 15.75
N THR A 250 -13.24 19.11 14.67
CA THR A 250 -14.28 20.14 14.75
C THR A 250 -15.53 19.63 15.47
N VAL A 251 -15.96 18.40 15.19
CA VAL A 251 -17.08 17.75 15.89
C VAL A 251 -16.77 17.63 17.38
N ASN A 252 -15.58 17.17 17.75
CA ASN A 252 -15.18 17.06 19.15
C ASN A 252 -15.17 18.41 19.85
N LEU A 253 -14.62 19.47 19.23
CA LEU A 253 -14.61 20.82 19.82
C LEU A 253 -15.99 21.37 20.07
N ILE A 254 -16.92 21.20 19.12
CA ILE A 254 -18.31 21.64 19.28
C ILE A 254 -18.99 20.89 20.42
N MET A 255 -18.78 19.57 20.52
CA MET A 255 -19.38 18.75 21.58
C MET A 255 -18.79 19.06 22.96
N VAL A 256 -17.48 19.27 23.07
CA VAL A 256 -16.81 19.66 24.33
C VAL A 256 -17.33 21.02 24.81
N LYS A 257 -17.47 22.01 23.90
CA LYS A 257 -18.04 23.31 24.24
C LYS A 257 -19.42 23.17 24.85
N ARG A 258 -20.29 22.39 24.22
CA ARG A 258 -21.68 22.14 24.73
C ARG A 258 -21.73 21.45 26.10
N ILE A 259 -20.73 20.64 26.45
CA ILE A 259 -20.62 19.97 27.75
C ILE A 259 -20.16 20.95 28.85
N ASN A 260 -19.32 21.92 28.50
CA ASN A 260 -18.83 22.91 29.46
C ASN A 260 -19.83 24.05 29.73
N GLU A 261 -20.80 24.27 28.82
CA GLU A 261 -21.84 25.27 28.96
C GLU A 261 -23.09 24.74 29.77
N LYS A 262 -23.13 23.45 30.05
CA LYS A 262 -24.08 22.78 30.92
C LYS A 262 -23.52 22.53 32.32
#